data_3785a696610f77fbf1b625dafe1f6a47
#
_entry.id   3785a696610f77fbf1b625dafe1f6a47
#
_cell.length_a   1.000
_cell.length_b   1.000
_cell.length_c   1.000
_cell.angle_alpha   90.00
_cell.angle_beta   90.00
_cell.angle_gamma   90.00
#
_symmetry.space_group_name_H-M   'P 1'
#
loop_
_entity.id
_entity.type
_entity.pdbx_description
1 polymer ?
#
loop_
_entity_poly.entity_id
_entity_poly.type
_entity_poly.pdbx_seq_one_letter_code
_entity_poly.pdbx_strand_id
1 'polypeptide(L)'
;MSASSPRRKRTRPAEGPRPAEARGEAAPPPNPREGAHAPHKASAVGAWVASVLEEKPVGYVVQNLERAYGVPVNKWTGWDVLDMLVSVMLSQATSDVNSDRTYDALKRRFPTWDAALRARESTIADTIRLGGLANQKAAVIKDLLRQIKEEHGTLDLNFLHDVSSEEAVRYLSQFRGIGPKTVACTLLFACRKDVFPLDTHIFRILRRVGLIPQSCTDRRAHEIMNTIVPTGKFYSFHVNLIRHGRALCRPREPLCERCPIVEYCDYGQTRI
;
A
#
# COMPACT_ATOMS: atom_id res chain seq x y z
N MET A 1 -16.93 -52.91 -47.90
CA MET A 1 -18.21 -52.36 -47.49
C MET A 1 -17.98 -50.99 -46.92
N SER A 2 -18.35 -49.99 -47.69
CA SER A 2 -18.02 -48.56 -47.50
C SER A 2 -19.20 -47.93 -46.75
N ALA A 3 -18.94 -47.26 -45.60
CA ALA A 3 -19.97 -46.52 -44.88
C ALA A 3 -19.63 -45.01 -44.93
N SER A 4 -20.44 -44.27 -45.66
CA SER A 4 -20.36 -42.84 -45.87
C SER A 4 -20.82 -42.05 -44.63
N SER A 5 -20.03 -41.09 -44.24
CA SER A 5 -20.36 -40.13 -43.17
C SER A 5 -21.15 -38.92 -43.72
N PRO A 6 -22.20 -38.39 -43.11
CA PRO A 6 -22.97 -37.27 -43.64
C PRO A 6 -22.32 -35.92 -43.29
N ARG A 7 -22.25 -35.03 -44.30
CA ARG A 7 -21.84 -33.65 -44.23
C ARG A 7 -22.76 -32.80 -43.34
N ARG A 8 -22.21 -32.14 -42.32
CA ARG A 8 -22.88 -31.08 -41.55
C ARG A 8 -22.93 -29.78 -42.37
N LYS A 9 -24.12 -29.25 -42.59
CA LYS A 9 -24.39 -27.93 -43.17
C LYS A 9 -23.93 -26.82 -42.19
N ARG A 10 -23.10 -25.93 -42.63
CA ARG A 10 -22.74 -24.67 -41.96
C ARG A 10 -23.91 -23.70 -42.07
N THR A 11 -24.52 -23.34 -40.96
CA THR A 11 -25.43 -22.19 -40.84
C THR A 11 -24.61 -20.92 -40.56
N ARG A 12 -24.91 -19.86 -41.34
CA ARG A 12 -24.34 -18.50 -41.15
C ARG A 12 -24.85 -17.92 -39.83
N PRO A 13 -24.01 -17.16 -39.07
CA PRO A 13 -24.49 -16.40 -37.93
C PRO A 13 -25.30 -15.17 -38.41
N ALA A 14 -26.38 -14.88 -37.67
CA ALA A 14 -27.24 -13.73 -37.85
C ALA A 14 -26.51 -12.43 -37.49
N GLU A 15 -26.69 -11.41 -38.30
CA GLU A 15 -26.20 -10.04 -38.05
C GLU A 15 -26.93 -9.47 -36.82
N GLY A 16 -26.18 -9.06 -35.79
CA GLY A 16 -26.69 -8.33 -34.62
C GLY A 16 -27.01 -6.85 -34.96
N PRO A 17 -27.86 -6.20 -34.18
CA PRO A 17 -28.31 -4.84 -34.44
C PRO A 17 -27.17 -3.81 -34.29
N ARG A 18 -27.17 -2.79 -35.19
CA ARG A 18 -26.23 -1.68 -35.18
C ARG A 18 -26.36 -0.83 -33.90
N PRO A 19 -25.26 -0.32 -33.34
CA PRO A 19 -25.30 0.59 -32.19
C PRO A 19 -25.96 1.93 -32.57
N ALA A 20 -26.84 2.39 -31.66
CA ALA A 20 -27.49 3.69 -31.77
C ALA A 20 -26.47 4.84 -31.60
N GLU A 21 -26.57 5.86 -32.43
CA GLU A 21 -25.79 7.09 -32.35
C GLU A 21 -25.99 7.79 -30.99
N ALA A 22 -24.90 7.92 -30.23
CA ALA A 22 -24.88 8.69 -28.99
C ALA A 22 -25.00 10.20 -29.34
N ARG A 23 -26.10 10.83 -28.91
CA ARG A 23 -26.25 12.29 -28.93
C ARG A 23 -25.30 12.85 -27.86
N GLY A 24 -24.43 13.77 -28.30
CA GLY A 24 -23.51 14.48 -27.45
C GLY A 24 -24.25 15.33 -26.39
N GLU A 25 -24.09 14.99 -25.13
CA GLU A 25 -24.39 15.89 -24.05
C GLU A 25 -23.22 16.86 -23.85
N ALA A 26 -23.54 18.15 -23.92
CA ALA A 26 -22.58 19.23 -23.69
C ALA A 26 -22.07 19.20 -22.25
N ALA A 27 -20.76 19.31 -22.06
CA ALA A 27 -20.12 19.41 -20.77
C ALA A 27 -20.66 20.61 -19.96
N PRO A 28 -20.87 20.49 -18.65
CA PRO A 28 -21.31 21.61 -17.82
C PRO A 28 -20.23 22.70 -17.76
N PRO A 29 -20.62 23.99 -17.61
CA PRO A 29 -19.70 25.11 -17.56
C PRO A 29 -18.79 25.02 -16.33
N PRO A 30 -17.53 25.52 -16.40
CA PRO A 30 -16.59 25.47 -15.29
C PRO A 30 -17.11 26.30 -14.09
N ASN A 31 -16.92 25.74 -12.89
CA ASN A 31 -17.33 26.34 -11.62
C ASN A 31 -16.52 27.63 -11.36
N PRO A 32 -17.15 28.80 -11.18
CA PRO A 32 -16.43 30.08 -11.00
C PRO A 32 -15.72 30.24 -9.63
N ARG A 33 -15.52 29.17 -8.86
CA ARG A 33 -14.81 29.18 -7.57
C ARG A 33 -13.39 28.62 -7.62
N GLU A 34 -12.81 28.34 -8.79
CA GLU A 34 -11.38 28.11 -8.91
C GLU A 34 -10.63 29.45 -8.92
N GLY A 35 -10.63 30.06 -7.74
CA GLY A 35 -9.91 31.29 -7.46
C GLY A 35 -8.42 31.03 -7.36
N ALA A 36 -7.66 31.93 -7.96
CA ALA A 36 -6.23 32.10 -7.99
C ALA A 36 -5.54 31.58 -6.71
N HIS A 37 -4.69 30.58 -6.85
CA HIS A 37 -3.72 30.20 -5.82
C HIS A 37 -2.71 31.35 -5.66
N ALA A 38 -2.80 32.05 -4.54
CA ALA A 38 -1.73 32.89 -4.05
C ALA A 38 -0.46 32.05 -3.86
N PRO A 39 0.76 32.60 -4.05
CA PRO A 39 1.99 31.87 -3.87
C PRO A 39 2.05 31.37 -2.42
N HIS A 40 1.93 30.06 -2.23
CA HIS A 40 2.09 29.41 -0.94
C HIS A 40 3.51 29.74 -0.43
N LYS A 41 3.60 30.40 0.73
CA LYS A 41 4.82 30.36 1.57
C LYS A 41 5.21 28.89 1.65
N ALA A 42 6.49 28.57 1.33
CA ALA A 42 7.00 27.21 1.34
C ALA A 42 6.49 26.51 2.60
N SER A 43 5.74 25.41 2.44
CA SER A 43 5.16 24.72 3.59
C SER A 43 6.31 24.27 4.49
N ALA A 44 6.09 24.15 5.80
CA ALA A 44 7.14 23.66 6.70
C ALA A 44 7.68 22.27 6.30
N VAL A 45 6.92 21.52 5.52
CA VAL A 45 7.35 20.27 4.86
C VAL A 45 8.31 20.60 3.72
N GLY A 46 7.98 21.54 2.84
CA GLY A 46 8.83 21.90 1.70
C GLY A 46 10.20 22.43 2.13
N ALA A 47 10.27 23.27 3.16
CA ALA A 47 11.53 23.76 3.72
C ALA A 47 12.39 22.62 4.29
N TRP A 48 11.77 21.66 5.01
CA TRP A 48 12.49 20.49 5.53
C TRP A 48 13.00 19.59 4.41
N VAL A 49 12.17 19.32 3.40
CA VAL A 49 12.55 18.51 2.23
C VAL A 49 13.74 19.11 1.51
N ALA A 50 13.76 20.42 1.27
CA ALA A 50 14.88 21.10 0.64
C ALA A 50 16.18 20.92 1.45
N SER A 51 16.15 21.20 2.76
CA SER A 51 17.30 21.00 3.65
C SER A 51 17.78 19.52 3.64
N VAL A 52 16.86 18.55 3.73
CA VAL A 52 17.26 17.14 3.71
C VAL A 52 17.89 16.76 2.38
N LEU A 53 17.38 17.22 1.25
CA LEU A 53 17.94 16.89 -0.06
C LEU A 53 19.33 17.51 -0.27
N GLU A 54 19.62 18.66 0.35
CA GLU A 54 20.94 19.30 0.32
C GLU A 54 21.94 18.63 1.28
N GLU A 55 21.49 18.29 2.50
CA GLU A 55 22.38 17.85 3.58
C GLU A 55 22.51 16.33 3.70
N LYS A 56 21.47 15.58 3.28
CA LYS A 56 21.39 14.13 3.46
C LYS A 56 21.32 13.41 2.12
N PRO A 57 22.33 12.60 1.79
CA PRO A 57 22.33 11.83 0.55
C PRO A 57 21.41 10.60 0.67
N VAL A 58 20.08 10.79 0.62
CA VAL A 58 19.09 9.72 0.78
C VAL A 58 19.38 8.53 -0.14
N GLY A 59 19.83 8.79 -1.38
CA GLY A 59 20.24 7.77 -2.32
C GLY A 59 21.36 6.87 -1.79
N TYR A 60 22.36 7.43 -1.09
CA TYR A 60 23.44 6.66 -0.46
C TYR A 60 22.94 5.84 0.73
N VAL A 61 22.02 6.38 1.54
CA VAL A 61 21.40 5.62 2.63
C VAL A 61 20.68 4.37 2.06
N VAL A 62 19.92 4.55 0.98
CA VAL A 62 19.27 3.44 0.28
C VAL A 62 20.29 2.43 -0.24
N GLN A 63 21.34 2.89 -0.96
CA GLN A 63 22.37 2.02 -1.53
C GLN A 63 23.14 1.24 -0.46
N ASN A 64 23.51 1.87 0.66
CA ASN A 64 24.23 1.18 1.74
C ASN A 64 23.35 0.13 2.42
N LEU A 65 22.05 0.38 2.57
CA LEU A 65 21.11 -0.63 3.05
C LEU A 65 20.93 -1.76 2.02
N GLU A 66 20.89 -1.46 0.72
CA GLU A 66 20.84 -2.50 -0.35
C GLU A 66 22.13 -3.33 -0.38
N ARG A 67 23.30 -2.73 -0.17
CA ARG A 67 24.56 -3.49 -0.05
C ARG A 67 24.56 -4.43 1.17
N ALA A 68 24.03 -3.96 2.29
CA ALA A 68 24.03 -4.72 3.55
C ALA A 68 22.97 -5.84 3.59
N TYR A 69 21.80 -5.62 2.98
CA TYR A 69 20.63 -6.52 3.10
C TYR A 69 20.16 -7.12 1.77
N GLY A 70 20.78 -6.73 0.67
CA GLY A 70 20.37 -7.07 -0.69
C GLY A 70 19.19 -6.24 -1.20
N VAL A 71 18.91 -6.36 -2.50
CA VAL A 71 17.71 -5.76 -3.12
C VAL A 71 16.57 -6.77 -3.04
N PRO A 72 15.55 -6.53 -2.23
CA PRO A 72 14.47 -7.48 -2.04
C PRO A 72 13.58 -7.56 -3.29
N VAL A 73 13.17 -8.78 -3.63
CA VAL A 73 12.18 -9.02 -4.68
C VAL A 73 10.78 -8.90 -4.09
N ASN A 74 9.92 -8.14 -4.73
CA ASN A 74 8.52 -8.04 -4.33
C ASN A 74 7.78 -9.36 -4.65
N LYS A 75 7.50 -10.15 -3.63
CA LYS A 75 6.80 -11.44 -3.72
C LYS A 75 5.30 -11.30 -4.01
N TRP A 76 4.76 -10.10 -3.85
CA TRP A 76 3.34 -9.79 -3.93
C TRP A 76 2.92 -9.27 -5.30
N THR A 77 3.85 -9.29 -6.26
CA THR A 77 3.56 -8.90 -7.65
C THR A 77 2.45 -9.78 -8.22
N GLY A 78 1.38 -9.14 -8.70
CA GLY A 78 0.23 -9.82 -9.28
C GLY A 78 -0.82 -10.30 -8.26
N TRP A 79 -0.67 -9.96 -6.98
CA TRP A 79 -1.75 -10.13 -6.02
C TRP A 79 -2.88 -9.16 -6.32
N ASP A 80 -4.09 -9.65 -6.12
CA ASP A 80 -5.31 -8.84 -6.11
C ASP A 80 -5.21 -7.74 -5.04
N VAL A 81 -5.63 -6.52 -5.37
CA VAL A 81 -5.47 -5.38 -4.48
C VAL A 81 -6.30 -5.52 -3.21
N LEU A 82 -7.50 -6.10 -3.30
CA LEU A 82 -8.35 -6.35 -2.13
C LEU A 82 -7.76 -7.45 -1.25
N ASP A 83 -7.16 -8.49 -1.85
CA ASP A 83 -6.43 -9.53 -1.12
C ASP A 83 -5.25 -8.92 -0.33
N MET A 84 -4.47 -8.05 -0.97
CA MET A 84 -3.38 -7.34 -0.30
C MET A 84 -3.89 -6.44 0.82
N LEU A 85 -4.94 -5.65 0.59
CA LEU A 85 -5.51 -4.75 1.59
C LEU A 85 -5.92 -5.53 2.85
N VAL A 86 -6.66 -6.61 2.69
CA VAL A 86 -7.10 -7.43 3.82
C VAL A 86 -5.91 -8.12 4.51
N SER A 87 -4.92 -8.63 3.75
CA SER A 87 -3.70 -9.20 4.31
C SER A 87 -2.94 -8.19 5.19
N VAL A 88 -2.77 -6.95 4.71
CA VAL A 88 -2.15 -5.86 5.48
C VAL A 88 -2.96 -5.50 6.73
N MET A 89 -4.29 -5.48 6.65
CA MET A 89 -5.14 -5.28 7.84
C MET A 89 -4.95 -6.38 8.88
N LEU A 90 -4.85 -7.63 8.43
CA LEU A 90 -4.62 -8.77 9.33
C LEU A 90 -3.25 -8.73 9.99
N SER A 91 -2.24 -8.12 9.36
CA SER A 91 -0.89 -7.98 9.91
C SER A 91 -0.77 -6.98 11.07
N GLN A 92 -1.79 -6.14 11.31
CA GLN A 92 -1.78 -5.18 12.41
C GLN A 92 -1.77 -5.87 13.77
N ALA A 93 -0.89 -5.40 14.68
CA ALA A 93 -0.77 -5.88 16.07
C ALA A 93 -0.59 -7.41 16.21
N THR A 94 0.13 -8.02 15.27
CA THR A 94 0.46 -9.45 15.31
C THR A 94 1.85 -9.70 14.70
N SER A 95 2.36 -10.93 14.81
CA SER A 95 3.61 -11.33 14.14
C SER A 95 3.36 -11.68 12.67
N ASP A 96 4.43 -11.57 11.84
CA ASP A 96 4.35 -11.91 10.42
C ASP A 96 3.82 -13.35 10.21
N VAL A 97 4.33 -14.32 11.00
CA VAL A 97 3.89 -15.73 10.94
C VAL A 97 2.40 -15.89 11.26
N ASN A 98 1.90 -15.21 12.28
CA ASN A 98 0.48 -15.29 12.64
C ASN A 98 -0.38 -14.56 11.61
N SER A 99 0.11 -13.46 11.03
CA SER A 99 -0.56 -12.76 9.94
C SER A 99 -0.80 -13.67 8.73
N ASP A 100 0.25 -14.34 8.26
CA ASP A 100 0.18 -15.26 7.12
C ASP A 100 -0.80 -16.40 7.39
N ARG A 101 -0.68 -17.07 8.54
CA ARG A 101 -1.60 -18.14 8.95
C ARG A 101 -3.05 -17.67 9.05
N THR A 102 -3.26 -16.45 9.52
CA THR A 102 -4.60 -15.86 9.66
C THR A 102 -5.21 -15.59 8.29
N TYR A 103 -4.44 -15.02 7.37
CA TYR A 103 -4.87 -14.77 6.00
C TYR A 103 -5.20 -16.09 5.29
N ASP A 104 -4.34 -17.10 5.39
CA ASP A 104 -4.59 -18.42 4.81
C ASP A 104 -5.83 -19.08 5.38
N ALA A 105 -6.09 -18.97 6.69
CA ALA A 105 -7.28 -19.48 7.33
C ALA A 105 -8.54 -18.78 6.79
N LEU A 106 -8.48 -17.45 6.63
CA LEU A 106 -9.57 -16.64 6.08
C LEU A 106 -9.89 -17.09 4.64
N LYS A 107 -8.88 -17.21 3.77
CA LYS A 107 -9.06 -17.58 2.36
C LYS A 107 -9.49 -19.05 2.19
N ARG A 108 -9.02 -19.96 3.03
CA ARG A 108 -9.53 -21.34 3.04
C ARG A 108 -11.00 -21.41 3.44
N ARG A 109 -11.42 -20.61 4.42
CA ARG A 109 -12.82 -20.57 4.87
C ARG A 109 -13.72 -19.84 3.90
N PHE A 110 -13.23 -18.78 3.29
CA PHE A 110 -13.94 -17.92 2.35
C PHE A 110 -13.11 -17.75 1.07
N PRO A 111 -13.21 -18.68 0.11
CA PRO A 111 -12.43 -18.62 -1.13
C PRO A 111 -12.69 -17.36 -1.97
N THR A 112 -13.88 -16.77 -1.84
CA THR A 112 -14.26 -15.52 -2.51
C THR A 112 -14.66 -14.47 -1.48
N TRP A 113 -14.46 -13.19 -1.81
CA TRP A 113 -14.88 -12.08 -0.96
C TRP A 113 -16.40 -11.98 -0.82
N ASP A 114 -17.18 -12.40 -1.83
CA ASP A 114 -18.64 -12.52 -1.72
C ASP A 114 -19.06 -13.56 -0.66
N ALA A 115 -18.31 -14.64 -0.50
CA ALA A 115 -18.56 -15.62 0.57
C ALA A 115 -18.28 -15.00 1.95
N ALA A 116 -17.19 -14.24 2.10
CA ALA A 116 -16.89 -13.51 3.32
C ALA A 116 -17.95 -12.41 3.61
N LEU A 117 -18.40 -11.69 2.60
CA LEU A 117 -19.44 -10.66 2.73
C LEU A 117 -20.77 -11.28 3.23
N ARG A 118 -21.16 -12.44 2.76
CA ARG A 118 -22.39 -13.14 3.22
C ARG A 118 -22.27 -13.74 4.61
N ALA A 119 -21.06 -14.06 5.07
CA ALA A 119 -20.83 -14.68 6.36
C ALA A 119 -21.21 -13.77 7.53
N ARG A 120 -21.51 -14.35 8.69
CA ARG A 120 -21.68 -13.60 9.93
C ARG A 120 -20.34 -13.01 10.35
N GLU A 121 -20.34 -11.81 10.90
CA GLU A 121 -19.12 -11.15 11.43
C GLU A 121 -18.42 -12.02 12.46
N SER A 122 -19.18 -12.64 13.37
CA SER A 122 -18.64 -13.58 14.36
C SER A 122 -17.89 -14.76 13.73
N THR A 123 -18.36 -15.28 12.59
CA THR A 123 -17.68 -16.37 11.87
C THR A 123 -16.35 -15.91 11.27
N ILE A 124 -16.28 -14.68 10.77
CA ILE A 124 -15.02 -14.09 10.32
C ILE A 124 -14.09 -13.90 11.52
N ALA A 125 -14.58 -13.32 12.63
CA ALA A 125 -13.80 -13.08 13.84
C ALA A 125 -13.21 -14.39 14.39
N ASP A 126 -14.00 -15.45 14.44
CA ASP A 126 -13.52 -16.78 14.88
C ASP A 126 -12.42 -17.33 13.96
N THR A 127 -12.57 -17.14 12.65
CA THR A 127 -11.59 -17.59 11.65
C THR A 127 -10.24 -16.86 11.77
N ILE A 128 -10.27 -15.57 12.08
CA ILE A 128 -9.06 -14.74 12.16
C ILE A 128 -8.53 -14.55 13.60
N ARG A 129 -9.01 -15.31 14.56
CA ARG A 129 -8.69 -15.17 15.99
C ARG A 129 -7.20 -15.19 16.29
N LEU A 130 -6.44 -16.02 15.58
CA LEU A 130 -4.99 -16.12 15.72
C LEU A 130 -4.25 -14.80 15.46
N GLY A 131 -4.80 -13.94 14.59
CA GLY A 131 -4.21 -12.65 14.22
C GLY A 131 -4.39 -11.53 15.26
N GLY A 132 -5.08 -11.77 16.37
CA GLY A 132 -5.40 -10.76 17.38
C GLY A 132 -6.41 -9.70 16.89
N LEU A 133 -7.03 -8.99 17.82
CA LEU A 133 -8.06 -7.95 17.53
C LEU A 133 -9.18 -8.46 16.61
N ALA A 134 -9.55 -9.74 16.72
CA ALA A 134 -10.38 -10.46 15.74
C ALA A 134 -11.75 -9.80 15.51
N ASN A 135 -12.45 -9.38 16.57
CA ASN A 135 -13.76 -8.73 16.45
C ASN A 135 -13.65 -7.40 15.72
N GLN A 136 -12.66 -6.57 16.07
CA GLN A 136 -12.45 -5.27 15.43
C GLN A 136 -12.08 -5.44 13.94
N LYS A 137 -11.16 -6.36 13.64
CA LYS A 137 -10.76 -6.66 12.26
C LYS A 137 -11.92 -7.22 11.44
N ALA A 138 -12.71 -8.13 12.00
CA ALA A 138 -13.87 -8.70 11.32
C ALA A 138 -14.92 -7.63 10.98
N ALA A 139 -15.23 -6.72 11.91
CA ALA A 139 -16.13 -5.60 11.68
C ALA A 139 -15.63 -4.69 10.55
N VAL A 140 -14.33 -4.32 10.58
CA VAL A 140 -13.73 -3.47 9.53
C VAL A 140 -13.74 -4.18 8.17
N ILE A 141 -13.38 -5.47 8.11
CA ILE A 141 -13.42 -6.26 6.86
C ILE A 141 -14.85 -6.32 6.31
N LYS A 142 -15.85 -6.58 7.13
CA LYS A 142 -17.25 -6.63 6.71
C LYS A 142 -17.73 -5.29 6.17
N ASP A 143 -17.40 -4.21 6.85
CA ASP A 143 -17.78 -2.86 6.45
C ASP A 143 -17.10 -2.48 5.12
N LEU A 144 -15.80 -2.72 5.00
CA LEU A 144 -15.03 -2.53 3.77
C LEU A 144 -15.66 -3.28 2.57
N LEU A 145 -15.89 -4.59 2.73
CA LEU A 145 -16.47 -5.41 1.65
C LEU A 145 -17.87 -4.91 1.24
N ARG A 146 -18.70 -4.48 2.21
CA ARG A 146 -20.01 -3.94 1.93
C ARG A 146 -19.91 -2.65 1.12
N GLN A 147 -19.09 -1.69 1.55
CA GLN A 147 -18.94 -0.41 0.87
C GLN A 147 -18.40 -0.58 -0.55
N ILE A 148 -17.39 -1.44 -0.77
CA ILE A 148 -16.88 -1.73 -2.11
C ILE A 148 -17.97 -2.35 -2.99
N LYS A 149 -18.76 -3.28 -2.45
CA LYS A 149 -19.84 -3.95 -3.20
C LYS A 149 -20.95 -2.98 -3.58
N GLU A 150 -21.32 -2.07 -2.68
CA GLU A 150 -22.32 -1.03 -2.91
C GLU A 150 -21.85 0.00 -3.96
N GLU A 151 -20.57 0.37 -3.93
CA GLU A 151 -20.00 1.38 -4.83
C GLU A 151 -19.75 0.83 -6.25
N HIS A 152 -19.17 -0.37 -6.36
CA HIS A 152 -18.72 -0.92 -7.64
C HIS A 152 -19.57 -2.09 -8.17
N GLY A 153 -20.49 -2.62 -7.38
CA GLY A 153 -21.24 -3.84 -7.75
C GLY A 153 -20.39 -5.12 -7.71
N THR A 154 -19.08 -5.01 -7.61
CA THR A 154 -18.11 -6.12 -7.54
C THR A 154 -17.19 -5.94 -6.34
N LEU A 155 -16.53 -7.03 -5.91
CA LEU A 155 -15.50 -6.98 -4.86
C LEU A 155 -14.11 -7.03 -5.50
N ASP A 156 -13.78 -5.98 -6.23
CA ASP A 156 -12.54 -5.80 -6.98
C ASP A 156 -12.01 -4.37 -6.80
N LEU A 157 -10.73 -4.25 -6.51
CA LEU A 157 -10.00 -2.99 -6.37
C LEU A 157 -8.85 -2.86 -7.38
N ASN A 158 -8.78 -3.73 -8.40
CA ASN A 158 -7.66 -3.75 -9.34
C ASN A 158 -7.61 -2.49 -10.23
N PHE A 159 -8.70 -1.72 -10.36
CA PHE A 159 -8.67 -0.41 -11.01
C PHE A 159 -7.65 0.56 -10.37
N LEU A 160 -7.26 0.30 -9.10
CA LEU A 160 -6.22 1.08 -8.42
C LEU A 160 -4.83 0.94 -9.06
N HIS A 161 -4.60 -0.04 -9.92
CA HIS A 161 -3.39 -0.10 -10.74
C HIS A 161 -3.30 1.07 -11.73
N ASP A 162 -4.44 1.49 -12.30
CA ASP A 162 -4.52 2.39 -13.46
C ASP A 162 -4.67 3.87 -13.08
N VAL A 163 -5.08 4.19 -11.85
CA VAL A 163 -5.21 5.56 -11.35
C VAL A 163 -3.89 6.10 -10.79
N SER A 164 -3.79 7.42 -10.57
CA SER A 164 -2.60 8.03 -9.94
C SER A 164 -2.39 7.55 -8.49
N SER A 165 -1.17 7.71 -7.96
CA SER A 165 -0.89 7.40 -6.55
C SER A 165 -1.76 8.21 -5.61
N GLU A 166 -1.98 9.48 -5.91
CA GLU A 166 -2.78 10.41 -5.12
C GLU A 166 -4.25 10.01 -5.08
N GLU A 167 -4.81 9.61 -6.23
CA GLU A 167 -6.18 9.11 -6.34
C GLU A 167 -6.35 7.80 -5.58
N ALA A 168 -5.42 6.86 -5.73
CA ALA A 168 -5.44 5.59 -5.02
C ALA A 168 -5.35 5.77 -3.50
N VAL A 169 -4.47 6.67 -3.02
CA VAL A 169 -4.38 7.04 -1.59
C VAL A 169 -5.69 7.64 -1.10
N ARG A 170 -6.26 8.60 -1.84
CA ARG A 170 -7.53 9.24 -1.50
C ARG A 170 -8.66 8.22 -1.41
N TYR A 171 -8.75 7.34 -2.39
CA TYR A 171 -9.77 6.29 -2.45
C TYR A 171 -9.67 5.35 -1.24
N LEU A 172 -8.51 4.76 -0.97
CA LEU A 172 -8.36 3.83 0.15
C LEU A 172 -8.49 4.50 1.52
N SER A 173 -8.17 5.79 1.63
CA SER A 173 -8.24 6.54 2.89
C SER A 173 -9.66 6.86 3.34
N GLN A 174 -10.68 6.71 2.49
CA GLN A 174 -12.08 6.93 2.87
C GLN A 174 -12.63 5.82 3.77
N PHE A 175 -12.05 4.59 3.70
CA PHE A 175 -12.56 3.46 4.45
C PHE A 175 -12.18 3.54 5.93
N ARG A 176 -13.17 3.39 6.79
CA ARG A 176 -12.96 3.37 8.24
C ARG A 176 -12.03 2.23 8.64
N GLY A 177 -11.03 2.51 9.48
CA GLY A 177 -10.07 1.51 9.97
C GLY A 177 -8.91 1.24 9.01
N ILE A 178 -8.87 1.90 7.85
CA ILE A 178 -7.75 1.87 6.91
C ILE A 178 -6.89 3.11 7.15
N GLY A 179 -5.78 2.92 7.88
CA GLY A 179 -4.85 4.01 8.19
C GLY A 179 -3.79 4.24 7.10
N PRO A 180 -3.02 5.36 7.17
CA PRO A 180 -2.02 5.73 6.18
C PRO A 180 -1.01 4.61 5.87
N LYS A 181 -0.53 3.90 6.91
CA LYS A 181 0.38 2.76 6.73
C LYS A 181 -0.27 1.64 5.91
N THR A 182 -1.53 1.30 6.18
CA THR A 182 -2.25 0.23 5.47
C THR A 182 -2.43 0.60 4.00
N VAL A 183 -2.83 1.84 3.73
CA VAL A 183 -2.92 2.40 2.37
C VAL A 183 -1.60 2.26 1.65
N ALA A 184 -0.52 2.78 2.24
CA ALA A 184 0.81 2.79 1.63
C ALA A 184 1.35 1.37 1.39
N CYS A 185 1.20 0.43 2.34
CA CYS A 185 1.59 -0.97 2.13
C CYS A 185 0.81 -1.61 0.97
N THR A 186 -0.51 -1.42 0.93
CA THR A 186 -1.36 -1.98 -0.14
C THR A 186 -0.90 -1.48 -1.51
N LEU A 187 -0.73 -0.17 -1.66
CA LEU A 187 -0.35 0.45 -2.92
C LEU A 187 1.07 0.11 -3.35
N LEU A 188 2.02 0.07 -2.41
CA LEU A 188 3.41 -0.28 -2.71
C LEU A 188 3.54 -1.75 -3.10
N PHE A 189 2.87 -2.67 -2.41
CA PHE A 189 3.08 -4.10 -2.59
C PHE A 189 2.27 -4.67 -3.76
N ALA A 190 0.98 -4.35 -3.86
CA ALA A 190 0.13 -4.83 -4.95
C ALA A 190 0.30 -3.98 -6.21
N CYS A 191 0.16 -2.65 -6.11
CA CYS A 191 0.11 -1.75 -7.26
C CYS A 191 1.49 -1.22 -7.71
N ARG A 192 2.57 -1.46 -6.94
CA ARG A 192 3.92 -0.90 -7.19
C ARG A 192 3.95 0.63 -7.27
N LYS A 193 3.00 1.28 -6.62
CA LYS A 193 2.97 2.74 -6.56
C LYS A 193 4.00 3.25 -5.56
N ASP A 194 4.63 4.36 -5.89
CA ASP A 194 5.62 5.01 -5.06
C ASP A 194 4.94 5.76 -3.89
N VAL A 195 4.40 5.00 -2.94
CA VAL A 195 3.81 5.47 -1.67
C VAL A 195 4.55 4.79 -0.53
N PHE A 196 5.19 5.56 0.36
CA PHE A 196 6.12 5.03 1.35
C PHE A 196 5.42 4.63 2.67
N PRO A 197 5.39 3.33 3.03
CA PRO A 197 4.79 2.90 4.29
C PRO A 197 5.70 3.19 5.47
N LEU A 198 5.14 3.75 6.55
CA LEU A 198 5.83 4.03 7.80
C LEU A 198 5.35 3.09 8.91
N ASP A 199 6.26 2.33 9.48
CA ASP A 199 6.02 1.58 10.70
C ASP A 199 6.86 2.13 11.88
N THR A 200 6.69 1.58 13.04
CA THR A 200 7.41 2.02 14.24
C THR A 200 8.93 1.85 14.15
N HIS A 201 9.41 0.84 13.40
CA HIS A 201 10.84 0.65 13.15
C HIS A 201 11.37 1.74 12.23
N ILE A 202 10.68 1.96 11.11
CA ILE A 202 11.03 2.95 10.10
C ILE A 202 10.99 4.35 10.72
N PHE A 203 9.91 4.71 11.41
CA PHE A 203 9.77 6.02 12.05
C PHE A 203 10.94 6.33 13.00
N ARG A 204 11.33 5.35 13.82
CA ARG A 204 12.49 5.47 14.71
C ARG A 204 13.79 5.71 13.94
N ILE A 205 14.02 4.92 12.88
CA ILE A 205 15.24 5.02 12.08
C ILE A 205 15.31 6.37 11.38
N LEU A 206 14.22 6.79 10.73
CA LEU A 206 14.18 8.06 10.01
C LEU A 206 14.47 9.25 10.91
N ARG A 207 13.94 9.26 12.14
CA ARG A 207 14.27 10.28 13.15
C ARG A 207 15.73 10.23 13.55
N ARG A 208 16.31 9.06 13.77
CA ARG A 208 17.71 8.88 14.15
C ARG A 208 18.68 9.29 13.05
N VAL A 209 18.34 8.98 11.82
CA VAL A 209 19.13 9.37 10.64
C VAL A 209 19.00 10.89 10.37
N GLY A 210 17.91 11.52 10.79
CA GLY A 210 17.63 12.94 10.52
C GLY A 210 16.87 13.16 9.20
N LEU A 211 16.25 12.12 8.65
CA LEU A 211 15.43 12.25 7.42
C LEU A 211 14.06 12.86 7.68
N ILE A 212 13.58 12.78 8.91
CA ILE A 212 12.35 13.45 9.37
C ILE A 212 12.60 14.17 10.69
N PRO A 213 11.89 15.29 10.97
CA PRO A 213 12.02 16.00 12.26
C PRO A 213 11.69 15.10 13.45
N GLN A 214 12.33 15.37 14.61
CA GLN A 214 12.05 14.63 15.84
C GLN A 214 10.56 14.72 16.28
N SER A 215 9.97 15.90 16.10
CA SER A 215 8.54 16.17 16.42
C SER A 215 7.59 15.89 15.25
N CYS A 216 8.03 15.13 14.23
CA CYS A 216 7.24 14.89 13.03
C CYS A 216 6.00 14.05 13.33
N THR A 217 4.84 14.51 12.84
CA THR A 217 3.60 13.71 12.85
C THR A 217 3.66 12.63 11.78
N ASP A 218 2.84 11.58 11.94
CA ASP A 218 2.75 10.47 10.99
C ASP A 218 2.42 10.97 9.57
N ARG A 219 1.42 11.81 9.42
CA ARG A 219 1.02 12.41 8.14
C ARG A 219 2.18 13.16 7.47
N ARG A 220 2.85 14.04 8.22
CA ARG A 220 3.97 14.83 7.71
C ARG A 220 5.15 13.95 7.30
N ALA A 221 5.41 12.88 8.05
CA ALA A 221 6.47 11.93 7.71
C ALA A 221 6.18 11.20 6.38
N HIS A 222 4.93 10.80 6.11
CA HIS A 222 4.54 10.23 4.82
C HIS A 222 4.77 11.23 3.68
N GLU A 223 4.38 12.51 3.84
CA GLU A 223 4.58 13.56 2.84
C GLU A 223 6.07 13.75 2.53
N ILE A 224 6.92 13.84 3.56
CA ILE A 224 8.38 13.96 3.40
C ILE A 224 8.94 12.74 2.66
N MET A 225 8.64 11.54 3.13
CA MET A 225 9.23 10.32 2.57
C MET A 225 8.79 10.06 1.13
N ASN A 226 7.54 10.35 0.78
CA ASN A 226 7.08 10.27 -0.60
C ASN A 226 7.82 11.22 -1.55
N THR A 227 8.40 12.30 -1.01
CA THR A 227 9.13 13.31 -1.80
C THR A 227 10.62 13.00 -1.91
N ILE A 228 11.26 12.52 -0.81
CA ILE A 228 12.73 12.36 -0.78
C ILE A 228 13.22 10.98 -1.20
N VAL A 229 12.36 9.95 -1.17
CA VAL A 229 12.76 8.59 -1.60
C VAL A 229 12.90 8.56 -3.13
N PRO A 230 14.04 8.10 -3.67
CA PRO A 230 14.21 8.00 -5.11
C PRO A 230 13.18 7.05 -5.74
N THR A 231 12.63 7.43 -6.90
CA THR A 231 11.70 6.62 -7.68
C THR A 231 12.25 5.21 -7.90
N GLY A 232 11.40 4.19 -7.76
CA GLY A 232 11.76 2.78 -7.90
C GLY A 232 12.52 2.19 -6.69
N LYS A 233 12.80 2.99 -5.65
CA LYS A 233 13.48 2.53 -4.43
C LYS A 233 12.55 2.36 -3.22
N PHE A 234 11.30 2.69 -3.34
CA PHE A 234 10.32 2.64 -2.26
C PHE A 234 10.23 1.25 -1.60
N TYR A 235 10.13 0.20 -2.41
CA TYR A 235 10.02 -1.16 -1.90
C TYR A 235 11.31 -1.64 -1.22
N SER A 236 12.45 -1.49 -1.87
CA SER A 236 13.74 -1.92 -1.31
C SER A 236 14.08 -1.17 -0.04
N PHE A 237 13.86 0.14 -0.04
CA PHE A 237 14.12 0.99 1.12
C PHE A 237 13.22 0.63 2.30
N HIS A 238 11.91 0.47 2.08
CA HIS A 238 10.98 0.05 3.12
C HIS A 238 11.38 -1.28 3.76
N VAL A 239 11.59 -2.32 2.94
CA VAL A 239 11.93 -3.66 3.44
C VAL A 239 13.26 -3.66 4.19
N ASN A 240 14.27 -2.96 3.66
CA ASN A 240 15.60 -2.93 4.27
C ASN A 240 15.63 -2.08 5.55
N LEU A 241 14.83 -1.02 5.66
CA LEU A 241 14.67 -0.30 6.92
C LEU A 241 14.03 -1.17 8.00
N ILE A 242 13.04 -2.01 7.67
CA ILE A 242 12.48 -2.96 8.63
C ILE A 242 13.54 -3.97 9.09
N ARG A 243 14.28 -4.57 8.14
CA ARG A 243 15.39 -5.51 8.44
C ARG A 243 16.43 -4.85 9.35
N HIS A 244 16.84 -3.64 9.00
CA HIS A 244 17.79 -2.84 9.76
C HIS A 244 17.28 -2.52 11.17
N GLY A 245 16.02 -2.13 11.30
CA GLY A 245 15.40 -1.82 12.59
C GLY A 245 15.28 -3.01 13.51
N ARG A 246 15.11 -4.21 12.97
CA ARG A 246 15.09 -5.48 13.72
C ARG A 246 16.49 -5.96 14.09
N ALA A 247 17.44 -5.85 13.18
CA ALA A 247 18.79 -6.39 13.35
C ALA A 247 19.71 -5.47 14.17
N LEU A 248 19.87 -4.22 13.75
CA LEU A 248 20.90 -3.31 14.25
C LEU A 248 20.33 -2.07 14.96
N CYS A 249 19.47 -1.32 14.31
CA CYS A 249 18.93 -0.08 14.86
C CYS A 249 17.77 -0.35 15.84
N ARG A 250 18.06 -1.06 16.95
CA ARG A 250 17.08 -1.48 17.97
C ARG A 250 16.54 -0.27 18.76
N PRO A 251 15.36 -0.37 19.40
CA PRO A 251 14.84 0.70 20.27
C PRO A 251 15.81 1.01 21.42
N ARG A 252 16.26 -0.03 22.13
CA ARG A 252 17.28 0.03 23.17
C ARG A 252 18.59 -0.55 22.62
N GLU A 253 19.72 0.05 22.98
CA GLU A 253 21.07 -0.42 22.63
C GLU A 253 21.24 -0.71 21.12
N PRO A 254 21.11 0.29 20.26
CA PRO A 254 21.38 0.12 18.84
C PRO A 254 22.87 -0.16 18.61
N LEU A 255 23.18 -1.04 17.66
CA LEU A 255 24.54 -1.46 17.34
C LEU A 255 25.16 -0.49 16.32
N CYS A 256 25.41 0.77 16.71
CA CYS A 256 25.86 1.84 15.84
C CYS A 256 27.24 1.56 15.21
N GLU A 257 28.18 0.95 15.93
CA GLU A 257 29.51 0.56 15.43
C GLU A 257 29.46 -0.40 14.23
N ARG A 258 28.37 -1.16 14.06
CA ARG A 258 28.14 -2.11 12.98
C ARG A 258 27.14 -1.61 11.93
N CYS A 259 26.70 -0.36 12.05
CA CYS A 259 25.62 0.18 11.24
C CYS A 259 26.12 0.61 9.85
N PRO A 260 25.57 0.06 8.75
CA PRO A 260 26.03 0.38 7.40
C PRO A 260 25.71 1.82 6.94
N ILE A 261 24.89 2.55 7.70
CA ILE A 261 24.48 3.93 7.40
C ILE A 261 24.88 4.90 8.51
N VAL A 262 25.83 4.52 9.37
CA VAL A 262 26.23 5.36 10.52
C VAL A 262 26.79 6.70 10.09
N GLU A 263 27.51 6.77 8.97
CA GLU A 263 28.08 8.02 8.42
C GLU A 263 27.02 9.08 8.10
N TYR A 264 25.78 8.64 7.81
CA TYR A 264 24.66 9.53 7.46
C TYR A 264 23.67 9.72 8.60
N CYS A 265 23.97 9.15 9.78
CA CYS A 265 23.02 9.07 10.88
C CYS A 265 23.37 10.06 11.99
N ASP A 266 22.56 11.10 12.21
CA ASP A 266 22.79 12.11 13.26
C ASP A 266 22.93 11.46 14.64
N TYR A 267 22.04 10.52 14.97
CA TYR A 267 22.12 9.79 16.24
C TYR A 267 23.35 8.88 16.31
N GLY A 268 23.71 8.22 15.21
CA GLY A 268 24.85 7.31 15.15
C GLY A 268 26.18 8.01 15.40
N GLN A 269 26.36 9.19 14.80
CA GLN A 269 27.57 10.02 14.94
C GLN A 269 27.84 10.45 16.40
N THR A 270 26.81 10.49 17.25
CA THR A 270 26.98 10.80 18.68
C THR A 270 27.34 9.59 19.55
N ARG A 271 27.46 8.39 18.93
CA ARG A 271 27.61 7.09 19.65
C ARG A 271 28.89 6.35 19.32
N ILE A 272 29.64 6.80 18.32
CA ILE A 272 30.92 6.23 17.87
C ILE A 272 32.06 7.18 18.14
#